data_39103c00ae63cf1d845b4600bf8eea2e
#
_entry.id   39103c00ae63cf1d845b4600bf8eea2e
#
_cell.length_a   1.000
_cell.length_b   1.000
_cell.length_c   1.000
_cell.angle_alpha   90.00
_cell.angle_beta   90.00
_cell.angle_gamma   90.00
#
_symmetry.space_group_name_H-M   'P 1'
#
loop_
_entity.id
_entity.type
_entity.pdbx_description
1 polymer ?
#
loop_
_entity_poly.entity_id
_entity_poly.type
_entity_poly.pdbx_seq_one_letter_code
_entity_poly.pdbx_strand_id
1 'polypeptide(L)'
;ILKSLKKEQKKYDISLCGGDTTFSNKLSFTIISLGYSKSIVYRNKSRLNDDIYVTGNLGDSFIGLQILKGKIKVNNKMSKFFTKKYYEPDLQLKFINYLLKLANTSIDISDGLIDDLKKMINRQKLSFHIFEEKIPISKTLNQLMKVKKFKKIDITSKGDDYQILFTASPNKSRIINKISK
;
A
#
# COMPACT_ATOMS: atom_id res chain seq x y z
N ILE A 1 -11.56 -21.19 7.12
CA ILE A 1 -10.13 -20.91 6.85
C ILE A 1 -9.69 -21.65 5.59
N LEU A 2 -9.68 -23.00 5.53
CA LEU A 2 -9.19 -23.77 4.37
C LEU A 2 -9.90 -23.42 3.06
N LYS A 3 -11.24 -23.20 3.08
CA LYS A 3 -11.99 -22.73 1.89
C LYS A 3 -11.50 -21.35 1.41
N SER A 4 -11.22 -20.43 2.33
CA SER A 4 -10.70 -19.11 1.99
C SER A 4 -9.29 -19.19 1.41
N LEU A 5 -8.40 -19.97 2.03
CA LEU A 5 -7.05 -20.19 1.50
C LEU A 5 -7.07 -20.80 0.09
N LYS A 6 -7.90 -21.82 -0.16
CA LYS A 6 -8.08 -22.40 -1.51
C LYS A 6 -8.57 -21.38 -2.54
N LYS A 7 -9.44 -20.46 -2.13
CA LYS A 7 -9.91 -19.37 -3.01
C LYS A 7 -8.78 -18.43 -3.37
N GLU A 8 -7.97 -18.03 -2.39
CA GLU A 8 -6.84 -17.13 -2.62
C GLU A 8 -5.71 -17.82 -3.43
N GLN A 9 -5.44 -19.09 -3.19
CA GLN A 9 -4.52 -19.88 -4.02
C GLN A 9 -4.90 -19.80 -5.50
N LYS A 10 -6.17 -20.07 -5.82
CA LYS A 10 -6.68 -20.03 -7.19
C LYS A 10 -6.65 -18.61 -7.78
N LYS A 11 -6.93 -17.59 -6.96
CA LYS A 11 -6.99 -16.18 -7.39
C LYS A 11 -5.61 -15.63 -7.72
N TYR A 12 -4.59 -16.01 -6.96
CA TYR A 12 -3.24 -15.44 -7.06
C TYR A 12 -2.20 -16.41 -7.62
N ASP A 13 -2.63 -17.59 -8.05
CA ASP A 13 -1.73 -18.64 -8.56
C ASP A 13 -0.59 -18.96 -7.58
N ILE A 14 -0.96 -19.18 -6.33
CA ILE A 14 -0.04 -19.54 -5.24
C ILE A 14 -0.35 -20.93 -4.73
N SER A 15 0.65 -21.64 -4.21
CA SER A 15 0.50 -22.97 -3.66
C SER A 15 0.69 -22.99 -2.15
N LEU A 16 -0.18 -23.71 -1.43
CA LEU A 16 0.02 -23.99 -0.02
C LEU A 16 0.94 -25.22 0.08
N CYS A 17 2.17 -24.98 0.53
CA CYS A 17 3.21 -26.03 0.56
C CYS A 17 3.25 -26.80 1.88
N GLY A 18 2.58 -26.34 2.93
CA GLY A 18 2.59 -26.98 4.23
C GLY A 18 1.87 -26.15 5.28
N GLY A 19 1.94 -26.59 6.50
CA GLY A 19 1.37 -25.93 7.67
C GLY A 19 1.26 -26.88 8.83
N ASP A 20 1.09 -26.35 10.02
CA ASP A 20 0.86 -27.09 11.24
C ASP A 20 -0.26 -26.46 12.05
N THR A 21 -0.87 -27.24 12.93
CA THR A 21 -1.93 -26.79 13.83
C THR A 21 -1.59 -27.22 15.23
N THR A 22 -1.41 -26.26 16.12
CA THR A 22 -1.10 -26.51 17.52
C THR A 22 -2.24 -26.05 18.42
N PHE A 23 -2.37 -26.68 19.58
CA PHE A 23 -3.31 -26.24 20.60
C PHE A 23 -2.84 -24.92 21.23
N SER A 24 -3.76 -23.96 21.36
CA SER A 24 -3.50 -22.66 22.02
C SER A 24 -4.79 -22.07 22.59
N ASN A 25 -4.66 -21.31 23.69
CA ASN A 25 -5.77 -20.58 24.29
C ASN A 25 -6.23 -19.37 23.45
N LYS A 26 -5.47 -19.00 22.42
CA LYS A 26 -5.78 -17.88 21.52
C LYS A 26 -5.66 -18.33 20.06
N LEU A 27 -6.60 -17.91 19.24
CA LEU A 27 -6.52 -18.12 17.80
C LEU A 27 -5.44 -17.22 17.21
N SER A 28 -4.44 -17.80 16.58
CA SER A 28 -3.38 -17.10 15.87
C SER A 28 -3.10 -17.77 14.52
N PHE A 29 -2.66 -16.98 13.55
CA PHE A 29 -2.22 -17.46 12.25
C PHE A 29 -0.87 -16.85 11.92
N THR A 30 0.06 -17.71 11.52
CA THR A 30 1.34 -17.29 10.95
C THR A 30 1.39 -17.74 9.50
N ILE A 31 1.62 -16.79 8.58
CA ILE A 31 1.74 -17.09 7.15
C ILE A 31 3.18 -16.76 6.73
N ILE A 32 3.86 -17.73 6.15
CA ILE A 32 5.19 -17.57 5.56
C ILE A 32 5.02 -17.68 4.05
N SER A 33 5.39 -16.65 3.30
CA SER A 33 5.34 -16.63 1.85
C SER A 33 6.75 -16.74 1.28
N LEU A 34 6.94 -17.68 0.36
CA LEU A 34 8.18 -17.87 -0.38
C LEU A 34 7.95 -17.58 -1.85
N GLY A 35 8.91 -16.93 -2.50
CA GLY A 35 8.84 -16.64 -3.92
C GLY A 35 10.23 -16.54 -4.53
N TYR A 36 10.31 -16.70 -5.85
CA TYR A 36 11.53 -16.61 -6.61
C TYR A 36 11.43 -15.50 -7.65
N SER A 37 12.49 -14.73 -7.83
CA SER A 37 12.55 -13.70 -8.86
C SER A 37 13.95 -13.65 -9.49
N LYS A 38 14.01 -13.43 -10.80
CA LYS A 38 15.27 -13.22 -11.52
C LYS A 38 15.90 -11.86 -11.22
N SER A 39 15.10 -10.89 -10.80
CA SER A 39 15.54 -9.53 -10.46
C SER A 39 14.66 -8.94 -9.36
N ILE A 40 15.24 -8.07 -8.55
CA ILE A 40 14.60 -7.49 -7.37
C ILE A 40 14.82 -5.97 -7.38
N VAL A 41 13.79 -5.21 -7.00
CA VAL A 41 13.92 -3.79 -6.69
C VAL A 41 14.20 -3.65 -5.20
N TYR A 42 15.40 -3.19 -4.86
CA TYR A 42 15.84 -3.06 -3.47
C TYR A 42 15.41 -1.73 -2.86
N ARG A 43 15.35 -1.69 -1.53
CA ARG A 43 15.37 -0.44 -0.76
C ARG A 43 16.75 0.22 -0.86
N ASN A 44 16.84 1.53 -0.52
CA ASN A 44 18.11 2.26 -0.47
C ASN A 44 18.88 2.31 -1.81
N LYS A 45 18.14 2.45 -2.90
CA LYS A 45 18.67 2.63 -4.26
C LYS A 45 18.09 3.86 -4.97
N SER A 46 17.45 4.78 -4.21
CA SER A 46 17.01 6.07 -4.74
C SER A 46 18.19 6.89 -5.25
N ARG A 47 17.97 7.67 -6.26
CA ARG A 47 18.94 8.61 -6.82
C ARG A 47 18.53 10.04 -6.51
N LEU A 48 19.50 10.95 -6.50
CA LEU A 48 19.21 12.37 -6.37
C LEU A 48 18.28 12.81 -7.50
N ASN A 49 17.27 13.63 -7.17
CA ASN A 49 16.24 14.12 -8.10
C ASN A 49 15.31 13.02 -8.66
N ASP A 50 15.26 11.83 -8.06
CA ASP A 50 14.20 10.88 -8.40
C ASP A 50 12.83 11.44 -8.00
N ASP A 51 11.82 11.24 -8.86
CA ASP A 51 10.43 11.45 -8.52
C ASP A 51 9.90 10.32 -7.65
N ILE A 52 8.99 10.65 -6.72
CA ILE A 52 8.33 9.70 -5.83
C ILE A 52 6.96 9.35 -6.40
N TYR A 53 6.67 8.07 -6.49
CA TYR A 53 5.41 7.54 -6.98
C TYR A 53 4.79 6.56 -5.99
N VAL A 54 3.48 6.47 -6.01
CA VAL A 54 2.71 5.47 -5.28
C VAL A 54 1.62 4.91 -6.18
N THR A 55 1.36 3.61 -6.06
CA THR A 55 0.23 2.99 -6.73
C THR A 55 -1.06 3.25 -5.95
N GLY A 56 -2.18 3.43 -6.65
CA GLY A 56 -3.50 3.62 -6.03
C GLY A 56 -3.63 4.85 -5.12
N ASN A 57 -4.55 4.77 -4.17
CA ASN A 57 -4.88 5.84 -3.24
C ASN A 57 -4.46 5.49 -1.82
N LEU A 58 -4.18 6.52 -1.00
CA LEU A 58 -3.74 6.38 0.37
C LEU A 58 -4.80 6.86 1.37
N GLY A 59 -4.78 6.28 2.57
CA GLY A 59 -5.56 6.69 3.72
C GLY A 59 -6.96 6.08 3.82
N ASP A 60 -7.43 5.37 2.79
CA ASP A 60 -8.74 4.73 2.81
C ASP A 60 -8.80 3.62 3.89
N SER A 61 -7.74 2.84 4.03
CA SER A 61 -7.65 1.75 5.01
C SER A 61 -7.65 2.27 6.43
N PHE A 62 -6.91 3.35 6.70
CA PHE A 62 -6.93 3.99 8.01
C PHE A 62 -8.34 4.46 8.41
N ILE A 63 -9.08 5.11 7.51
CA ILE A 63 -10.47 5.51 7.77
C ILE A 63 -11.34 4.28 8.04
N GLY A 64 -11.15 3.19 7.28
CA GLY A 64 -11.82 1.91 7.52
C GLY A 64 -11.61 1.38 8.93
N LEU A 65 -10.36 1.38 9.40
CA LEU A 65 -10.01 0.98 10.77
C LEU A 65 -10.66 1.90 11.81
N GLN A 66 -10.69 3.23 11.59
CA GLN A 66 -11.31 4.17 12.53
C GLN A 66 -12.84 3.97 12.61
N ILE A 67 -13.50 3.62 11.51
CA ILE A 67 -14.92 3.27 11.48
C ILE A 67 -15.17 1.97 12.27
N LEU A 68 -14.36 0.93 12.05
CA LEU A 68 -14.46 -0.33 12.79
C LEU A 68 -14.25 -0.15 14.31
N LYS A 69 -13.37 0.77 14.69
CA LYS A 69 -13.16 1.16 16.11
C LYS A 69 -14.25 2.10 16.66
N GLY A 70 -15.27 2.44 15.88
CA GLY A 70 -16.35 3.35 16.28
C GLY A 70 -15.93 4.81 16.44
N LYS A 71 -14.70 5.18 16.06
CA LYS A 71 -14.16 6.54 16.21
C LYS A 71 -14.65 7.52 15.13
N ILE A 72 -15.00 7.01 13.96
CA ILE A 72 -15.55 7.81 12.86
C ILE A 72 -16.91 7.24 12.45
N LYS A 73 -17.92 8.10 12.45
CA LYS A 73 -19.27 7.76 11.96
C LYS A 73 -19.47 8.38 10.58
N VAL A 74 -19.90 7.55 9.64
CA VAL A 74 -20.22 7.90 8.24
C VAL A 74 -21.50 7.18 7.81
N ASN A 75 -22.05 7.50 6.64
CA ASN A 75 -23.17 6.76 6.09
C ASN A 75 -22.77 5.33 5.66
N ASN A 76 -23.76 4.45 5.46
CA ASN A 76 -23.54 3.04 5.13
C ASN A 76 -22.69 2.82 3.88
N LYS A 77 -22.84 3.67 2.84
CA LYS A 77 -22.09 3.56 1.59
C LYS A 77 -20.60 3.81 1.82
N MET A 78 -20.25 4.88 2.53
CA MET A 78 -18.86 5.19 2.89
C MET A 78 -18.30 4.14 3.86
N SER A 79 -19.08 3.70 4.84
CA SER A 79 -18.66 2.65 5.78
C SER A 79 -18.25 1.38 5.04
N LYS A 80 -19.09 0.85 4.16
CA LYS A 80 -18.79 -0.33 3.34
C LYS A 80 -17.55 -0.12 2.47
N PHE A 81 -17.38 1.06 1.87
CA PHE A 81 -16.22 1.37 1.04
C PHE A 81 -14.92 1.31 1.84
N PHE A 82 -14.82 2.06 2.93
CA PHE A 82 -13.59 2.16 3.71
C PHE A 82 -13.26 0.86 4.46
N THR A 83 -14.25 0.19 5.06
CA THR A 83 -14.01 -1.08 5.75
C THR A 83 -13.56 -2.18 4.79
N LYS A 84 -14.08 -2.18 3.55
CA LYS A 84 -13.58 -3.08 2.51
C LYS A 84 -12.11 -2.80 2.18
N LYS A 85 -11.69 -1.53 2.06
CA LYS A 85 -10.29 -1.18 1.78
C LYS A 85 -9.33 -1.66 2.89
N TYR A 86 -9.78 -1.61 4.15
CA TYR A 86 -9.01 -2.13 5.28
C TYR A 86 -8.87 -3.66 5.27
N TYR A 87 -9.97 -4.39 5.00
CA TYR A 87 -9.94 -5.86 4.99
C TYR A 87 -9.37 -6.46 3.70
N GLU A 88 -9.54 -5.78 2.58
CA GLU A 88 -9.18 -6.24 1.25
C GLU A 88 -8.44 -5.12 0.50
N PRO A 89 -7.16 -4.84 0.85
CA PRO A 89 -6.38 -3.83 0.14
C PRO A 89 -6.21 -4.22 -1.34
N ASP A 90 -6.16 -3.20 -2.20
CA ASP A 90 -5.99 -3.41 -3.65
C ASP A 90 -4.55 -3.82 -3.96
N LEU A 91 -4.33 -5.05 -4.37
CA LEU A 91 -3.03 -5.53 -4.80
C LEU A 91 -2.74 -5.12 -6.25
N GLN A 92 -1.64 -4.42 -6.46
CA GLN A 92 -1.24 -3.88 -7.77
C GLN A 92 -0.44 -4.88 -8.61
N LEU A 93 -0.93 -6.12 -8.75
CA LEU A 93 -0.22 -7.22 -9.40
C LEU A 93 0.18 -6.90 -10.84
N LYS A 94 -0.66 -6.21 -11.59
CA LYS A 94 -0.37 -5.82 -12.97
C LYS A 94 0.81 -4.85 -13.08
N PHE A 95 1.06 -4.06 -12.04
CA PHE A 95 2.14 -3.08 -12.01
C PHE A 95 3.51 -3.73 -11.73
N ILE A 96 3.56 -4.92 -11.12
CA ILE A 96 4.82 -5.60 -10.76
C ILE A 96 5.74 -5.75 -11.96
N ASN A 97 5.20 -6.08 -13.13
CA ASN A 97 5.98 -6.25 -14.37
C ASN A 97 6.63 -4.93 -14.85
N TYR A 98 6.06 -3.79 -14.48
CA TYR A 98 6.60 -2.47 -14.79
C TYR A 98 7.57 -1.99 -13.71
N LEU A 99 7.38 -2.40 -12.47
CA LEU A 99 8.18 -1.95 -11.32
C LEU A 99 9.69 -2.19 -11.56
N LEU A 100 10.07 -3.40 -12.02
CA LEU A 100 11.45 -3.76 -12.33
C LEU A 100 12.10 -2.89 -13.41
N LYS A 101 11.31 -2.35 -14.34
CA LYS A 101 11.79 -1.52 -15.45
C LYS A 101 11.84 -0.04 -15.10
N LEU A 102 11.01 0.39 -14.15
CA LEU A 102 10.77 1.80 -13.86
C LEU A 102 11.44 2.24 -12.57
N ALA A 103 11.33 1.45 -11.50
CA ALA A 103 11.75 1.85 -10.18
C ALA A 103 13.26 1.74 -9.96
N ASN A 104 13.83 2.73 -9.29
CA ASN A 104 15.17 2.68 -8.74
C ASN A 104 15.17 2.01 -7.36
N THR A 105 14.17 2.29 -6.53
CA THR A 105 13.93 1.66 -5.23
C THR A 105 12.43 1.54 -4.97
N SER A 106 12.03 0.61 -4.12
CA SER A 106 10.63 0.45 -3.73
C SER A 106 10.46 -0.15 -2.34
N ILE A 107 9.27 0.07 -1.77
CA ILE A 107 8.76 -0.50 -0.52
C ILE A 107 7.23 -0.54 -0.61
N ASP A 108 6.58 -1.37 0.20
CA ASP A 108 5.14 -1.28 0.44
C ASP A 108 4.81 -0.17 1.46
N ILE A 109 3.57 0.34 1.41
CA ILE A 109 3.06 1.28 2.41
C ILE A 109 2.25 0.51 3.44
N SER A 110 2.91 0.06 4.49
CA SER A 110 2.32 -0.65 5.62
C SER A 110 2.22 0.20 6.89
N ASP A 111 3.19 1.07 7.15
CA ASP A 111 3.21 1.95 8.32
C ASP A 111 2.75 3.38 8.00
N GLY A 112 2.69 3.73 6.75
CA GLY A 112 2.23 5.02 6.22
C GLY A 112 3.26 5.73 5.37
N LEU A 113 2.81 6.65 4.53
CA LEU A 113 3.62 7.29 3.50
C LEU A 113 4.95 7.84 4.02
N ILE A 114 4.93 8.60 5.11
CA ILE A 114 6.14 9.27 5.62
C ILE A 114 7.13 8.26 6.22
N ASP A 115 6.64 7.32 7.03
CA ASP A 115 7.53 6.38 7.72
C ASP A 115 8.11 5.37 6.75
N ASP A 116 7.36 4.93 5.76
CA ASP A 116 7.87 4.02 4.74
C ASP A 116 8.81 4.73 3.73
N LEU A 117 8.60 6.03 3.45
CA LEU A 117 9.61 6.83 2.73
C LEU A 117 10.93 6.88 3.49
N LYS A 118 10.90 7.17 4.80
CA LYS A 118 12.12 7.16 5.63
C LYS A 118 12.82 5.81 5.60
N LYS A 119 12.05 4.70 5.72
CA LYS A 119 12.61 3.34 5.66
C LYS A 119 13.18 3.01 4.29
N MET A 120 12.54 3.51 3.22
CA MET A 120 12.98 3.27 1.85
C MET A 120 14.36 3.85 1.56
N ILE A 121 14.74 4.96 2.22
CA ILE A 121 16.01 5.67 2.01
C ILE A 121 16.90 5.71 3.27
N ASN A 122 16.62 4.92 4.31
CA ASN A 122 17.23 5.04 5.64
C ASN A 122 18.75 4.87 5.67
N ARG A 123 19.35 4.23 4.66
CA ARG A 123 20.81 4.03 4.52
C ARG A 123 21.44 4.98 3.49
N GLN A 124 20.71 5.97 3.05
CA GLN A 124 21.15 6.95 2.06
C GLN A 124 21.19 8.35 2.70
N LYS A 125 22.15 9.17 2.32
CA LYS A 125 22.19 10.59 2.71
C LYS A 125 21.28 11.41 1.80
N LEU A 126 19.98 11.04 1.76
CA LEU A 126 18.95 11.69 0.97
C LEU A 126 17.82 12.16 1.87
N SER A 127 17.12 13.19 1.42
CA SER A 127 15.85 13.66 1.95
C SER A 127 14.79 13.65 0.83
N PHE A 128 13.54 13.92 1.19
CA PHE A 128 12.44 14.00 0.23
C PHE A 128 11.57 15.22 0.47
N HIS A 129 10.99 15.73 -0.61
CA HIS A 129 9.97 16.75 -0.57
C HIS A 129 8.64 16.17 -1.00
N ILE A 130 7.57 16.39 -0.22
CA ILE A 130 6.22 15.96 -0.53
C ILE A 130 5.33 17.18 -0.70
N PHE A 131 4.64 17.21 -1.84
CA PHE A 131 3.59 18.17 -2.10
C PHE A 131 2.26 17.54 -1.67
N GLU A 132 1.68 18.00 -0.58
CA GLU A 132 0.48 17.39 0.03
C GLU A 132 -0.68 17.31 -0.98
N GLU A 133 -0.84 18.30 -1.84
CA GLU A 133 -1.86 18.34 -2.87
C GLU A 133 -1.72 17.20 -3.90
N LYS A 134 -0.48 16.71 -4.13
CA LYS A 134 -0.18 15.64 -5.09
C LYS A 134 -0.35 14.24 -4.51
N ILE A 135 -0.52 14.08 -3.19
CA ILE A 135 -0.76 12.77 -2.60
C ILE A 135 -2.10 12.23 -3.12
N PRO A 136 -2.14 11.05 -3.75
CA PRO A 136 -3.38 10.50 -4.28
C PRO A 136 -4.28 9.98 -3.16
N ILE A 137 -5.53 10.43 -3.18
CA ILE A 137 -6.59 9.97 -2.28
C ILE A 137 -7.83 9.61 -3.10
N SER A 138 -8.66 8.71 -2.59
CA SER A 138 -9.90 8.34 -3.25
C SER A 138 -10.90 9.49 -3.31
N LYS A 139 -11.80 9.45 -4.30
CA LYS A 139 -12.93 10.40 -4.36
C LYS A 139 -13.77 10.37 -3.09
N THR A 140 -13.96 9.19 -2.51
CA THR A 140 -14.73 8.99 -1.28
C THR A 140 -14.03 9.64 -0.07
N LEU A 141 -12.71 9.48 0.05
CA LEU A 141 -11.93 10.13 1.09
C LEU A 141 -11.94 11.65 0.92
N ASN A 142 -11.79 12.14 -0.30
CA ASN A 142 -11.86 13.58 -0.58
C ASN A 142 -13.24 14.17 -0.21
N GLN A 143 -14.34 13.45 -0.45
CA GLN A 143 -15.67 13.85 0.02
C GLN A 143 -15.77 13.88 1.54
N LEU A 144 -15.24 12.87 2.23
CA LEU A 144 -15.23 12.82 3.70
C LEU A 144 -14.44 13.97 4.30
N MET A 145 -13.29 14.31 3.72
CA MET A 145 -12.42 15.40 4.19
C MET A 145 -13.07 16.78 4.08
N LYS A 146 -13.97 17.00 3.11
CA LYS A 146 -14.74 18.24 3.01
C LYS A 146 -15.70 18.45 4.19
N VAL A 147 -16.21 17.35 4.74
CA VAL A 147 -17.15 17.38 5.87
C VAL A 147 -16.41 17.34 7.22
N LYS A 148 -15.38 16.50 7.28
CA LYS A 148 -14.53 16.34 8.47
C LYS A 148 -13.19 17.00 8.21
N LYS A 149 -12.81 17.98 9.02
CA LYS A 149 -11.57 18.76 8.87
C LYS A 149 -10.31 17.93 9.16
N PHE A 150 -10.05 16.90 8.36
CA PHE A 150 -8.82 16.12 8.44
C PHE A 150 -7.72 16.76 7.58
N LYS A 151 -6.48 16.72 8.06
CA LYS A 151 -5.32 17.01 7.21
C LYS A 151 -4.98 15.76 6.39
N LYS A 152 -4.75 15.93 5.10
CA LYS A 152 -4.45 14.83 4.19
C LYS A 152 -3.21 14.06 4.64
N ILE A 153 -2.16 14.78 5.01
CA ILE A 153 -0.90 14.19 5.45
C ILE A 153 -1.08 13.31 6.70
N ASP A 154 -1.93 13.71 7.66
CA ASP A 154 -2.15 12.94 8.87
C ASP A 154 -2.82 11.59 8.58
N ILE A 155 -3.75 11.54 7.61
CA ILE A 155 -4.45 10.33 7.20
C ILE A 155 -3.54 9.41 6.40
N THR A 156 -2.84 9.96 5.41
CA THR A 156 -2.00 9.17 4.50
C THR A 156 -0.67 8.71 5.12
N SER A 157 -0.32 9.27 6.29
CA SER A 157 0.81 8.81 7.13
C SER A 157 0.42 7.73 8.15
N LYS A 158 -0.80 7.17 8.04
CA LYS A 158 -1.23 6.01 8.81
C LYS A 158 -1.26 4.81 7.87
N GLY A 159 -0.75 3.69 8.26
CA GLY A 159 -0.51 2.55 7.39
C GLY A 159 -1.75 1.78 6.90
N ASP A 160 -1.53 0.51 6.64
CA ASP A 160 -2.50 -0.49 6.17
C ASP A 160 -3.02 -0.30 4.72
N ASP A 161 -2.41 0.59 3.92
CA ASP A 161 -2.82 0.79 2.53
C ASP A 161 -2.25 -0.26 1.56
N TYR A 162 -1.09 -0.83 1.88
CA TYR A 162 -0.39 -1.86 1.09
C TYR A 162 -0.19 -1.51 -0.38
N GLN A 163 -0.06 -0.23 -0.69
CA GLN A 163 0.30 0.24 -2.01
C GLN A 163 1.82 0.18 -2.20
N ILE A 164 2.27 0.12 -3.45
CA ILE A 164 3.70 0.14 -3.77
C ILE A 164 4.17 1.60 -3.83
N LEU A 165 5.12 1.93 -2.98
CA LEU A 165 5.86 3.20 -2.99
C LEU A 165 7.19 2.97 -3.70
N PHE A 166 7.53 3.82 -4.67
CA PHE A 166 8.78 3.67 -5.41
C PHE A 166 9.32 5.02 -5.89
N THR A 167 10.62 5.07 -6.16
CA THR A 167 11.22 6.20 -6.85
C THR A 167 11.65 5.82 -8.26
N ALA A 168 11.59 6.78 -9.16
CA ALA A 168 12.03 6.63 -10.53
C ALA A 168 12.66 7.93 -11.06
N SER A 169 13.61 7.79 -11.98
CA SER A 169 14.22 8.94 -12.63
C SER A 169 13.19 9.76 -13.42
N PRO A 170 13.28 11.10 -13.45
CA PRO A 170 12.28 11.97 -14.08
C PRO A 170 12.01 11.68 -15.56
N ASN A 171 12.99 11.16 -16.29
CA ASN A 171 12.83 10.76 -17.69
C ASN A 171 11.82 9.61 -17.89
N LYS A 172 11.47 8.87 -16.83
CA LYS A 172 10.47 7.81 -16.87
C LYS A 172 9.04 8.30 -16.60
N SER A 173 8.87 9.55 -16.20
CA SER A 173 7.57 10.15 -15.83
C SER A 173 6.52 10.01 -16.94
N ARG A 174 6.91 10.19 -18.20
CA ARG A 174 6.00 10.06 -19.36
C ARG A 174 5.43 8.64 -19.49
N ILE A 175 6.26 7.62 -19.26
CA ILE A 175 5.86 6.21 -19.33
C ILE A 175 4.97 5.87 -18.13
N ILE A 176 5.37 6.32 -16.93
CA ILE A 176 4.60 6.09 -15.70
C ILE A 176 3.20 6.70 -15.83
N ASN A 177 3.09 7.95 -16.29
CA ASN A 177 1.81 8.63 -16.52
C ASN A 177 0.95 7.94 -17.60
N LYS A 178 1.55 7.25 -18.57
CA LYS A 178 0.80 6.46 -19.57
C LYS A 178 0.23 5.18 -18.96
N ILE A 179 0.96 4.54 -18.05
CA ILE A 179 0.54 3.30 -17.40
C ILE A 179 -0.52 3.56 -16.31
N SER A 180 -0.51 4.75 -15.70
CA SER A 180 -1.43 5.13 -14.63
C SER A 180 -2.86 5.47 -15.11
N LYS A 181 -3.09 5.56 -16.42
CA LYS A 181 -4.40 5.77 -17.07
C LYS A 181 -5.09 4.45 -17.37
#